data_7fd230de65168092e65739cc5e1c91b0
#
_entry.id   7fd230de65168092e65739cc5e1c91b0
#
_cell.length_a   1.000
_cell.length_b   1.000
_cell.length_c   1.000
_cell.angle_alpha   90.00
_cell.angle_beta   90.00
_cell.angle_gamma   90.00
#
_symmetry.space_group_name_H-M   'P 1'
#
loop_
_entity.id
_entity.type
_entity.pdbx_description
1 polymer ?
#
loop_
_entity_poly.entity_id
_entity_poly.type
_entity_poly.pdbx_seq_one_letter_code
_entity_poly.pdbx_strand_id
1 'polypeptide(L)'
;ILHFQYKKYNMFTRVLIAEDFESSNLSVQKALADLKISDPKYVSYCDDAISRIKMGIRENNPFELLITDLSFEEDHREQLIKNGQQLINAARTLQPDLKIIVFSVNKKQGITDELFEKQQINGYVRKAREDVKDLKKAIKSVYNNEKYISYDLKGQEKNAFQFSEYDTLLVTLLANGILLKDIPEYLKENNIKPSSMSAVEKRLKEIKDALIINSNEQLIAFCKDFGVI
;
A
#
# COMPACT_ATOMS: atom_id res chain seq x y z
N ILE A 1 -35.16 -31.96 18.54
CA ILE A 1 -33.69 -31.91 18.31
C ILE A 1 -33.50 -31.00 17.10
N LEU A 2 -33.18 -29.72 17.37
CA LEU A 2 -32.88 -28.72 16.34
C LEU A 2 -31.46 -29.02 15.79
N HIS A 3 -31.38 -29.53 14.57
CA HIS A 3 -30.14 -29.60 13.82
C HIS A 3 -29.77 -28.18 13.42
N PHE A 4 -28.86 -27.54 14.17
CA PHE A 4 -28.12 -26.39 13.69
C PHE A 4 -27.19 -26.86 12.56
N GLN A 5 -27.65 -26.77 11.34
CA GLN A 5 -26.73 -26.81 10.19
C GLN A 5 -25.80 -25.60 10.32
N TYR A 6 -24.57 -25.85 10.75
CA TYR A 6 -23.50 -24.90 10.57
C TYR A 6 -23.38 -24.65 9.04
N LYS A 7 -23.93 -23.54 8.57
CA LYS A 7 -23.64 -23.02 7.23
C LYS A 7 -22.14 -22.85 7.17
N LYS A 8 -21.48 -23.76 6.48
CA LYS A 8 -20.05 -23.68 6.16
C LYS A 8 -19.92 -22.46 5.26
N TYR A 9 -19.64 -21.30 5.83
CA TYR A 9 -19.34 -20.11 5.08
C TYR A 9 -18.02 -20.40 4.34
N ASN A 10 -18.14 -20.84 3.08
CA ASN A 10 -17.02 -20.80 2.18
C ASN A 10 -16.70 -19.31 1.99
N MET A 11 -15.56 -18.85 2.52
CA MET A 11 -15.03 -17.56 2.16
C MET A 11 -14.91 -17.47 0.64
N PHE A 12 -14.22 -16.50 0.11
CA PHE A 12 -14.01 -16.39 -1.34
C PHE A 12 -13.81 -17.74 -2.02
N THR A 13 -14.53 -17.99 -3.10
CA THR A 13 -14.43 -19.23 -3.91
C THR A 13 -13.57 -19.05 -5.12
N ARG A 14 -13.46 -17.80 -5.62
CA ARG A 14 -12.71 -17.43 -6.82
C ARG A 14 -11.67 -16.38 -6.49
N VAL A 15 -10.43 -16.84 -6.29
CA VAL A 15 -9.29 -15.96 -5.92
C VAL A 15 -8.25 -15.98 -7.04
N LEU A 16 -7.81 -14.79 -7.44
CA LEU A 16 -6.69 -14.58 -8.36
C LEU A 16 -5.50 -14.00 -7.59
N ILE A 17 -4.33 -14.55 -7.82
CA ILE A 17 -3.07 -14.08 -7.26
C ILE A 17 -2.18 -13.62 -8.42
N ALA A 18 -1.69 -12.36 -8.34
CA ALA A 18 -0.69 -11.81 -9.23
C ALA A 18 0.59 -11.53 -8.42
N GLU A 19 1.57 -12.39 -8.57
CA GLU A 19 2.82 -12.37 -7.80
C GLU A 19 3.91 -13.09 -8.59
N ASP A 20 5.04 -12.44 -8.82
CA ASP A 20 6.17 -12.98 -9.58
C ASP A 20 7.24 -13.65 -8.72
N PHE A 21 7.30 -13.32 -7.40
CA PHE A 21 8.23 -13.96 -6.48
C PHE A 21 7.68 -15.26 -5.89
N GLU A 22 8.40 -16.37 -6.11
CA GLU A 22 8.02 -17.72 -5.63
C GLU A 22 7.84 -17.78 -4.11
N SER A 23 8.74 -17.16 -3.33
CA SER A 23 8.65 -17.15 -1.87
C SER A 23 7.39 -16.44 -1.35
N SER A 24 6.99 -15.34 -1.99
CA SER A 24 5.76 -14.62 -1.67
C SER A 24 4.51 -15.44 -2.04
N ASN A 25 4.56 -16.13 -3.17
CA ASN A 25 3.50 -17.06 -3.58
C ASN A 25 3.29 -18.19 -2.56
N LEU A 26 4.34 -18.73 -1.96
CA LEU A 26 4.23 -19.75 -0.92
C LEU A 26 3.48 -19.21 0.33
N SER A 27 3.74 -17.98 0.74
CA SER A 27 3.02 -17.34 1.86
C SER A 27 1.52 -17.21 1.54
N VAL A 28 1.18 -16.77 0.33
CA VAL A 28 -0.23 -16.64 -0.11
C VAL A 28 -0.88 -18.02 -0.18
N GLN A 29 -0.22 -19.03 -0.78
CA GLN A 29 -0.73 -20.40 -0.86
C GLN A 29 -1.04 -20.97 0.52
N LYS A 30 -0.12 -20.80 1.47
CA LYS A 30 -0.31 -21.26 2.85
C LYS A 30 -1.49 -20.56 3.53
N ALA A 31 -1.62 -19.25 3.36
CA ALA A 31 -2.74 -18.50 3.93
C ALA A 31 -4.09 -18.97 3.38
N LEU A 32 -4.18 -19.19 2.06
CA LEU A 32 -5.40 -19.67 1.39
C LEU A 32 -5.73 -21.11 1.80
N ALA A 33 -4.74 -22.00 1.87
CA ALA A 33 -4.92 -23.39 2.32
C ALA A 33 -5.42 -23.47 3.77
N ASP A 34 -4.84 -22.67 4.68
CA ASP A 34 -5.28 -22.58 6.08
C ASP A 34 -6.75 -22.09 6.18
N LEU A 35 -7.19 -21.25 5.26
CA LEU A 35 -8.57 -20.76 5.17
C LEU A 35 -9.50 -21.68 4.36
N LYS A 36 -8.99 -22.81 3.87
CA LYS A 36 -9.71 -23.78 3.04
C LYS A 36 -10.31 -23.18 1.76
N ILE A 37 -9.65 -22.17 1.21
CA ILE A 37 -9.97 -21.61 -0.10
C ILE A 37 -9.38 -22.56 -1.15
N SER A 38 -10.26 -23.16 -1.94
CA SER A 38 -9.89 -24.16 -2.95
C SER A 38 -9.69 -23.50 -4.32
N ASP A 39 -8.75 -24.04 -5.10
CA ASP A 39 -8.53 -23.71 -6.51
C ASP A 39 -8.24 -22.21 -6.82
N PRO A 40 -7.35 -21.53 -6.06
CA PRO A 40 -6.90 -20.20 -6.42
C PRO A 40 -6.12 -20.26 -7.75
N LYS A 41 -6.20 -19.19 -8.54
CA LYS A 41 -5.44 -19.05 -9.80
C LYS A 41 -4.25 -18.12 -9.57
N TYR A 42 -3.09 -18.54 -10.09
CA TYR A 42 -1.82 -17.81 -9.94
C TYR A 42 -1.34 -17.33 -11.30
N VAL A 43 -0.81 -16.13 -11.35
CA VAL A 43 -0.13 -15.55 -12.51
C VAL A 43 1.08 -14.75 -12.05
N SER A 44 2.14 -14.78 -12.86
CA SER A 44 3.37 -14.03 -12.59
C SER A 44 3.41 -12.69 -13.33
N TYR A 45 2.45 -12.43 -14.22
CA TYR A 45 2.39 -11.23 -15.04
C TYR A 45 1.08 -10.48 -14.86
N CYS A 46 1.15 -9.15 -14.83
CA CYS A 46 -0.04 -8.30 -14.73
C CYS A 46 -1.00 -8.45 -15.93
N ASP A 47 -0.46 -8.61 -17.14
CA ASP A 47 -1.29 -8.82 -18.34
C ASP A 47 -2.05 -10.14 -18.30
N ASP A 48 -1.44 -11.18 -17.72
CA ASP A 48 -2.12 -12.47 -17.54
C ASP A 48 -3.25 -12.35 -16.50
N ALA A 49 -3.04 -11.55 -15.44
CA ALA A 49 -4.09 -11.28 -14.46
C ALA A 49 -5.31 -10.62 -15.12
N ILE A 50 -5.10 -9.60 -15.94
CA ILE A 50 -6.18 -8.93 -16.68
C ILE A 50 -6.87 -9.90 -17.66
N SER A 51 -6.11 -10.73 -18.33
CA SER A 51 -6.66 -11.75 -19.24
C SER A 51 -7.56 -12.74 -18.50
N ARG A 52 -7.15 -13.18 -17.30
CA ARG A 52 -7.97 -14.05 -16.42
C ARG A 52 -9.23 -13.36 -15.93
N ILE A 53 -9.16 -12.09 -15.52
CA ILE A 53 -10.33 -11.32 -15.09
C ILE A 53 -11.34 -11.20 -16.25
N LYS A 54 -10.88 -10.82 -17.45
CA LYS A 54 -11.74 -10.73 -18.64
C LYS A 54 -12.40 -12.06 -19.00
N MET A 55 -11.66 -13.16 -18.88
CA MET A 55 -12.18 -14.50 -19.12
C MET A 55 -13.27 -14.87 -18.10
N GLY A 56 -13.00 -14.65 -16.80
CA GLY A 56 -13.99 -14.92 -15.74
C GLY A 56 -15.29 -14.14 -15.93
N ILE A 57 -15.22 -12.87 -16.34
CA ILE A 57 -16.40 -12.04 -16.64
C ILE A 57 -17.19 -12.64 -17.82
N ARG A 58 -16.51 -13.02 -18.92
CA ARG A 58 -17.17 -13.60 -20.11
C ARG A 58 -17.86 -14.94 -19.82
N GLU A 59 -17.29 -15.71 -18.90
CA GLU A 59 -17.82 -17.03 -18.50
C GLU A 59 -18.91 -16.94 -17.41
N ASN A 60 -19.37 -15.73 -17.05
CA ASN A 60 -20.26 -15.48 -15.90
C ASN A 60 -19.75 -16.11 -14.60
N ASN A 61 -18.44 -16.16 -14.44
CA ASN A 61 -17.75 -16.71 -13.29
C ASN A 61 -16.58 -15.79 -12.89
N PRO A 62 -16.88 -14.54 -12.46
CA PRO A 62 -15.85 -13.54 -12.14
C PRO A 62 -15.07 -13.91 -10.90
N PHE A 63 -13.86 -13.35 -10.75
CA PHE A 63 -13.10 -13.44 -9.51
C PHE A 63 -13.75 -12.60 -8.43
N GLU A 64 -13.69 -13.07 -7.19
CA GLU A 64 -14.22 -12.37 -6.01
C GLU A 64 -13.12 -11.59 -5.28
N LEU A 65 -11.87 -12.08 -5.37
CA LEU A 65 -10.70 -11.48 -4.72
C LEU A 65 -9.50 -11.53 -5.67
N LEU A 66 -8.79 -10.40 -5.77
CA LEU A 66 -7.45 -10.27 -6.31
C LEU A 66 -6.47 -10.02 -5.17
N ILE A 67 -5.41 -10.82 -5.07
CA ILE A 67 -4.24 -10.54 -4.23
C ILE A 67 -3.09 -10.20 -5.17
N THR A 68 -2.48 -9.02 -5.05
CA THR A 68 -1.42 -8.58 -5.96
C THR A 68 -0.25 -7.91 -5.24
N ASP A 69 0.97 -8.13 -5.73
CA ASP A 69 2.08 -7.22 -5.40
C ASP A 69 1.92 -5.89 -6.13
N LEU A 70 2.70 -4.90 -5.72
CA LEU A 70 2.87 -3.62 -6.41
C LEU A 70 4.03 -3.64 -7.40
N SER A 71 5.08 -4.42 -7.12
CA SER A 71 6.30 -4.48 -7.90
C SER A 71 6.37 -5.79 -8.66
N PHE A 72 6.66 -5.72 -9.96
CA PHE A 72 6.88 -6.87 -10.82
C PHE A 72 8.22 -6.67 -11.53
N GLU A 73 9.01 -7.73 -11.63
CA GLU A 73 10.29 -7.69 -12.33
C GLU A 73 10.07 -7.60 -13.86
N GLU A 74 10.83 -6.72 -14.50
CA GLU A 74 10.87 -6.67 -15.96
C GLU A 74 11.78 -7.80 -16.47
N ASP A 75 11.26 -8.59 -17.39
CA ASP A 75 11.98 -9.66 -18.09
C ASP A 75 11.92 -9.46 -19.61
N HIS A 76 12.19 -10.54 -20.37
CA HIS A 76 12.18 -10.53 -21.84
C HIS A 76 10.78 -10.44 -22.45
N ARG A 77 9.72 -10.59 -21.66
CA ARG A 77 8.33 -10.51 -22.12
C ARG A 77 7.82 -9.09 -22.03
N GLU A 78 7.50 -8.50 -23.18
CA GLU A 78 6.82 -7.21 -23.21
C GLU A 78 5.46 -7.28 -22.54
N GLN A 79 5.16 -6.33 -21.65
CA GLN A 79 3.90 -6.20 -20.98
C GLN A 79 3.33 -4.78 -21.12
N LEU A 80 2.01 -4.71 -21.29
CA LEU A 80 1.26 -3.46 -21.32
C LEU A 80 1.08 -2.90 -19.90
N ILE A 81 0.87 -3.78 -18.93
CA ILE A 81 0.68 -3.46 -17.52
C ILE A 81 1.93 -3.90 -16.75
N LYS A 82 2.72 -2.93 -16.29
CA LYS A 82 4.07 -3.17 -15.78
C LYS A 82 4.15 -3.30 -14.25
N ASN A 83 3.10 -2.92 -13.52
CA ASN A 83 3.11 -2.92 -12.06
C ASN A 83 1.72 -3.10 -11.47
N GLY A 84 1.69 -3.39 -10.15
CA GLY A 84 0.44 -3.66 -9.45
C GLY A 84 -0.51 -2.47 -9.38
N GLN A 85 -0.04 -1.23 -9.37
CA GLN A 85 -0.93 -0.07 -9.39
C GLN A 85 -1.70 0.04 -10.72
N GLN A 86 -1.02 -0.19 -11.84
CA GLN A 86 -1.66 -0.24 -13.15
C GLN A 86 -2.63 -1.43 -13.24
N LEU A 87 -2.25 -2.60 -12.68
CA LEU A 87 -3.12 -3.76 -12.60
C LEU A 87 -4.40 -3.47 -11.81
N ILE A 88 -4.28 -2.85 -10.64
CA ILE A 88 -5.43 -2.48 -9.80
C ILE A 88 -6.38 -1.55 -10.56
N ASN A 89 -5.86 -0.52 -11.23
CA ASN A 89 -6.68 0.41 -12.03
C ASN A 89 -7.41 -0.29 -13.17
N ALA A 90 -6.71 -1.15 -13.91
CA ALA A 90 -7.31 -1.91 -15.00
C ALA A 90 -8.36 -2.92 -14.50
N ALA A 91 -8.06 -3.62 -13.41
CA ALA A 91 -8.98 -4.56 -12.77
C ALA A 91 -10.25 -3.86 -12.24
N ARG A 92 -10.09 -2.70 -11.63
CA ARG A 92 -11.20 -1.88 -11.11
C ARG A 92 -12.11 -1.38 -12.23
N THR A 93 -11.53 -1.00 -13.38
CA THR A 93 -12.30 -0.59 -14.57
C THR A 93 -13.12 -1.75 -15.16
N LEU A 94 -12.56 -2.96 -15.16
CA LEU A 94 -13.23 -4.14 -15.71
C LEU A 94 -14.28 -4.73 -14.76
N GLN A 95 -13.99 -4.73 -13.48
CA GLN A 95 -14.82 -5.34 -12.44
C GLN A 95 -14.82 -4.45 -11.19
N PRO A 96 -15.71 -3.44 -11.12
CA PRO A 96 -15.75 -2.47 -10.02
C PRO A 96 -15.90 -3.08 -8.61
N ASP A 97 -16.61 -4.20 -8.48
CA ASP A 97 -16.88 -4.85 -7.20
C ASP A 97 -15.80 -5.87 -6.77
N LEU A 98 -14.77 -6.09 -7.59
CA LEU A 98 -13.68 -7.00 -7.26
C LEU A 98 -13.00 -6.56 -5.95
N LYS A 99 -12.91 -7.45 -4.97
CA LYS A 99 -12.13 -7.18 -3.77
C LYS A 99 -10.64 -7.27 -4.08
N ILE A 100 -9.86 -6.31 -3.56
CA ILE A 100 -8.43 -6.24 -3.85
C ILE A 100 -7.65 -6.14 -2.55
N ILE A 101 -6.70 -7.06 -2.37
CA ILE A 101 -5.68 -7.02 -1.31
C ILE A 101 -4.33 -6.82 -1.98
N VAL A 102 -3.62 -5.78 -1.57
CA VAL A 102 -2.21 -5.58 -1.93
C VAL A 102 -1.34 -6.33 -0.93
N PHE A 103 -0.38 -7.10 -1.44
CA PHE A 103 0.61 -7.83 -0.66
C PHE A 103 2.01 -7.43 -1.11
N SER A 104 2.67 -6.51 -0.40
CA SER A 104 3.90 -5.88 -0.87
C SER A 104 4.93 -5.63 0.25
N VAL A 105 6.20 -5.55 -0.13
CA VAL A 105 7.30 -5.12 0.78
C VAL A 105 7.28 -3.62 1.05
N ASN A 106 6.56 -2.84 0.22
CA ASN A 106 6.53 -1.40 0.32
C ASN A 106 5.85 -0.97 1.62
N LYS A 107 6.46 -0.03 2.33
CA LYS A 107 5.99 0.52 3.61
C LYS A 107 5.76 2.03 3.58
N LYS A 108 5.78 2.63 2.38
CA LYS A 108 5.53 4.06 2.21
C LYS A 108 4.04 4.34 2.45
N GLN A 109 3.74 5.09 3.50
CA GLN A 109 2.37 5.41 3.90
C GLN A 109 1.62 6.17 2.80
N GLY A 110 2.24 7.15 2.16
CA GLY A 110 1.62 7.90 1.07
C GLY A 110 1.13 7.01 -0.09
N ILE A 111 1.83 5.90 -0.37
CA ILE A 111 1.37 4.91 -1.37
C ILE A 111 0.16 4.15 -0.85
N THR A 112 0.17 3.73 0.42
CA THR A 112 -0.94 2.99 1.03
C THR A 112 -2.21 3.86 1.05
N ASP A 113 -2.10 5.13 1.46
CA ASP A 113 -3.21 6.07 1.50
C ASP A 113 -3.79 6.30 0.08
N GLU A 114 -2.93 6.52 -0.91
CA GLU A 114 -3.34 6.67 -2.31
C GLU A 114 -4.08 5.44 -2.84
N LEU A 115 -3.61 4.24 -2.53
CA LEU A 115 -4.25 2.99 -2.92
C LEU A 115 -5.66 2.85 -2.31
N PHE A 116 -5.85 3.24 -1.04
CA PHE A 116 -7.17 3.20 -0.41
C PHE A 116 -8.10 4.29 -0.90
N GLU A 117 -7.61 5.52 -1.11
CA GLU A 117 -8.44 6.67 -1.48
C GLU A 117 -8.76 6.70 -2.97
N LYS A 118 -7.73 6.55 -3.83
CA LYS A 118 -7.91 6.68 -5.28
C LYS A 118 -8.23 5.37 -5.97
N GLN A 119 -7.60 4.26 -5.56
CA GLN A 119 -7.77 2.96 -6.22
C GLN A 119 -8.73 2.03 -5.47
N GLN A 120 -9.25 2.48 -4.32
CA GLN A 120 -10.29 1.79 -3.54
C GLN A 120 -9.95 0.32 -3.24
N ILE A 121 -8.70 0.04 -2.86
CA ILE A 121 -8.34 -1.30 -2.39
C ILE A 121 -9.07 -1.63 -1.08
N ASN A 122 -9.20 -2.92 -0.80
CA ASN A 122 -9.89 -3.40 0.39
C ASN A 122 -8.92 -3.82 1.51
N GLY A 123 -7.69 -4.17 1.15
CA GLY A 123 -6.68 -4.55 2.13
C GLY A 123 -5.26 -4.24 1.67
N TYR A 124 -4.39 -3.97 2.64
CA TYR A 124 -2.95 -3.85 2.44
C TYR A 124 -2.23 -4.73 3.47
N VAL A 125 -1.46 -5.68 2.98
CA VAL A 125 -0.64 -6.58 3.81
C VAL A 125 0.82 -6.39 3.45
N ARG A 126 1.62 -6.10 4.46
CA ARG A 126 3.07 -6.00 4.28
C ARG A 126 3.72 -7.38 4.28
N LYS A 127 4.59 -7.65 3.31
CA LYS A 127 5.47 -8.82 3.30
C LYS A 127 6.48 -8.71 4.46
N ALA A 128 6.32 -9.56 5.49
CA ALA A 128 7.12 -9.54 6.71
C ALA A 128 7.16 -10.93 7.35
N ARG A 129 7.83 -11.07 8.51
CA ARG A 129 8.01 -12.37 9.18
C ARG A 129 6.69 -13.12 9.50
N GLU A 130 5.58 -12.41 9.76
CA GLU A 130 4.27 -13.00 10.08
C GLU A 130 3.22 -12.78 8.98
N ASP A 131 3.65 -12.62 7.74
CA ASP A 131 2.79 -12.26 6.60
C ASP A 131 1.65 -13.26 6.36
N VAL A 132 1.87 -14.57 6.53
CA VAL A 132 0.81 -15.59 6.44
C VAL A 132 -0.33 -15.32 7.42
N LYS A 133 0.00 -14.93 8.65
CA LYS A 133 -0.99 -14.62 9.70
C LYS A 133 -1.77 -13.35 9.36
N ASP A 134 -1.06 -12.35 8.85
CA ASP A 134 -1.65 -11.08 8.43
C ASP A 134 -2.52 -11.24 7.19
N LEU A 135 -2.09 -11.99 6.18
CA LEU A 135 -2.90 -12.35 5.02
C LEU A 135 -4.21 -13.01 5.41
N LYS A 136 -4.18 -13.98 6.35
CA LYS A 136 -5.40 -14.63 6.84
C LYS A 136 -6.36 -13.64 7.50
N LYS A 137 -5.87 -12.67 8.25
CA LYS A 137 -6.70 -11.61 8.84
C LYS A 137 -7.28 -10.71 7.76
N ALA A 138 -6.42 -10.26 6.83
CA ALA A 138 -6.84 -9.41 5.72
C ALA A 138 -7.95 -10.05 4.88
N ILE A 139 -7.78 -11.32 4.49
CA ILE A 139 -8.77 -12.05 3.71
C ILE A 139 -10.12 -12.15 4.47
N LYS A 140 -10.09 -12.41 5.78
CA LYS A 140 -11.29 -12.45 6.61
C LYS A 140 -11.98 -11.09 6.73
N SER A 141 -11.22 -10.02 7.02
CA SER A 141 -11.76 -8.67 7.11
C SER A 141 -12.38 -8.22 5.80
N VAL A 142 -11.67 -8.43 4.69
CA VAL A 142 -12.15 -8.04 3.34
C VAL A 142 -13.40 -8.84 2.92
N TYR A 143 -13.47 -10.11 3.30
CA TYR A 143 -14.68 -10.92 3.10
C TYR A 143 -15.89 -10.33 3.84
N ASN A 144 -15.67 -9.79 5.03
CA ASN A 144 -16.70 -9.12 5.84
C ASN A 144 -16.95 -7.66 5.41
N ASN A 145 -16.40 -7.21 4.27
CA ASN A 145 -16.45 -5.82 3.79
C ASN A 145 -15.76 -4.80 4.70
N GLU A 146 -14.83 -5.25 5.53
CA GLU A 146 -13.98 -4.38 6.36
C GLU A 146 -12.65 -4.12 5.65
N LYS A 147 -12.12 -2.90 5.78
CA LYS A 147 -10.78 -2.58 5.31
C LYS A 147 -9.73 -3.17 6.25
N TYR A 148 -8.61 -3.62 5.68
CA TYR A 148 -7.50 -4.16 6.45
C TYR A 148 -6.17 -3.49 6.08
N ILE A 149 -5.41 -3.13 7.10
CA ILE A 149 -4.02 -2.67 6.96
C ILE A 149 -3.18 -3.43 8.00
N SER A 150 -1.99 -3.91 7.62
CA SER A 150 -1.05 -4.56 8.53
C SER A 150 -0.74 -3.68 9.75
N TYR A 151 -0.61 -4.32 10.92
CA TYR A 151 -0.48 -3.61 12.20
C TYR A 151 0.73 -2.67 12.28
N ASP A 152 1.84 -3.05 11.71
CA ASP A 152 3.06 -2.25 11.66
C ASP A 152 2.92 -0.97 10.79
N LEU A 153 1.92 -0.94 9.91
CA LEU A 153 1.51 0.25 9.17
C LEU A 153 0.42 1.04 9.95
N LYS A 154 -0.48 0.36 10.68
CA LYS A 154 -1.48 1.02 11.55
C LYS A 154 -0.87 1.80 12.70
N GLY A 155 0.28 1.36 13.21
CA GLY A 155 1.00 2.05 14.29
C GLY A 155 1.56 3.41 13.85
N GLN A 156 1.74 3.60 12.55
CA GLN A 156 2.15 4.88 11.97
C GLN A 156 0.97 5.87 11.85
N GLU A 157 -0.27 5.39 11.69
CA GLU A 157 -1.47 6.25 11.69
C GLU A 157 -1.71 6.96 13.04
N LYS A 158 -1.40 6.32 14.18
CA LYS A 158 -1.61 6.92 15.51
C LYS A 158 -0.52 7.92 15.92
N ASN A 159 0.63 7.89 15.25
CA ASN A 159 1.76 8.80 15.43
C ASN A 159 2.19 9.46 14.12
N ALA A 160 1.38 9.43 13.08
CA ALA A 160 1.69 10.11 11.84
C ALA A 160 1.68 11.61 12.10
N PHE A 161 2.87 12.16 12.27
CA PHE A 161 3.06 13.60 12.22
C PHE A 161 2.54 14.07 10.85
N GLN A 162 1.44 14.83 10.86
CA GLN A 162 0.90 15.37 9.62
C GLN A 162 1.77 16.54 9.17
N PHE A 163 2.50 16.34 8.09
CA PHE A 163 3.26 17.40 7.45
C PHE A 163 2.30 18.42 6.84
N SER A 164 2.38 19.67 7.30
CA SER A 164 1.74 20.78 6.61
C SER A 164 2.47 21.10 5.31
N GLU A 165 1.86 21.89 4.42
CA GLU A 165 2.53 22.40 3.22
C GLU A 165 3.83 23.14 3.55
N TYR A 166 3.83 23.89 4.67
CA TYR A 166 5.01 24.57 5.18
C TYR A 166 6.12 23.59 5.59
N ASP A 167 5.78 22.48 6.24
CA ASP A 167 6.74 21.46 6.66
C ASP A 167 7.36 20.76 5.43
N THR A 168 6.53 20.37 4.50
CA THR A 168 6.95 19.77 3.23
C THR A 168 7.90 20.71 2.48
N LEU A 169 7.58 22.00 2.43
CA LEU A 169 8.45 23.02 1.82
C LEU A 169 9.80 23.10 2.53
N LEU A 170 9.82 23.20 3.87
CA LEU A 170 11.07 23.28 4.63
C LEU A 170 11.99 22.08 4.34
N VAL A 171 11.42 20.88 4.36
CA VAL A 171 12.18 19.64 4.09
C VAL A 171 12.63 19.58 2.63
N THR A 172 11.79 20.02 1.68
CA THR A 172 12.15 20.08 0.27
C THR A 172 13.31 21.04 0.02
N LEU A 173 13.31 22.22 0.65
CA LEU A 173 14.43 23.17 0.55
C LEU A 173 15.74 22.57 1.05
N LEU A 174 15.71 21.91 2.21
CA LEU A 174 16.87 21.19 2.75
C LEU A 174 17.33 20.05 1.83
N ALA A 175 16.39 19.27 1.29
CA ALA A 175 16.69 18.17 0.37
C ALA A 175 17.31 18.64 -0.95
N ASN A 176 17.00 19.86 -1.39
CA ASN A 176 17.59 20.52 -2.55
C ASN A 176 18.90 21.23 -2.24
N GLY A 177 19.43 21.09 -1.03
CA GLY A 177 20.74 21.63 -0.66
C GLY A 177 20.73 23.09 -0.20
N ILE A 178 19.56 23.71 -0.01
CA ILE A 178 19.47 25.05 0.58
C ILE A 178 19.94 24.97 2.04
N LEU A 179 20.91 25.79 2.40
CA LEU A 179 21.44 25.81 3.76
C LEU A 179 20.36 26.34 4.73
N LEU A 180 20.29 25.79 5.93
CA LEU A 180 19.31 26.20 6.94
C LEU A 180 19.31 27.72 7.17
N LYS A 181 20.48 28.36 7.16
CA LYS A 181 20.63 29.80 7.35
C LYS A 181 20.00 30.65 6.24
N ASP A 182 19.86 30.08 5.03
CA ASP A 182 19.37 30.80 3.85
C ASP A 182 17.86 30.60 3.64
N ILE A 183 17.24 29.62 4.33
CA ILE A 183 15.79 29.33 4.26
C ILE A 183 14.95 30.58 4.65
N PRO A 184 15.27 31.34 5.72
CA PRO A 184 14.50 32.54 6.08
C PRO A 184 14.42 33.59 4.98
N GLU A 185 15.48 33.78 4.20
CA GLU A 185 15.52 34.71 3.07
C GLU A 185 14.63 34.23 1.94
N TYR A 186 14.75 32.97 1.55
CA TYR A 186 13.87 32.34 0.57
C TYR A 186 12.38 32.48 0.94
N LEU A 187 12.02 32.23 2.20
CA LEU A 187 10.63 32.34 2.67
C LEU A 187 10.11 33.80 2.59
N LYS A 188 10.97 34.80 2.91
CA LYS A 188 10.62 36.21 2.83
C LYS A 188 10.40 36.66 1.38
N GLU A 189 11.29 36.27 0.48
CA GLU A 189 11.18 36.59 -0.96
C GLU A 189 9.91 36.02 -1.60
N ASN A 190 9.46 34.86 -1.11
CA ASN A 190 8.25 34.19 -1.59
C ASN A 190 6.99 34.52 -0.77
N ASN A 191 7.08 35.51 0.17
CA ASN A 191 5.96 35.94 1.05
C ASN A 191 5.36 34.79 1.89
N ILE A 192 6.18 33.81 2.26
CA ILE A 192 5.74 32.64 3.07
C ILE A 192 6.02 32.93 4.56
N LYS A 193 5.05 32.68 5.39
CA LYS A 193 5.17 32.88 6.86
C LYS A 193 4.90 31.58 7.59
N PRO A 194 5.59 31.36 8.73
CA PRO A 194 6.60 32.23 9.37
C PRO A 194 7.96 32.14 8.66
N SER A 195 8.71 33.25 8.60
CA SER A 195 10.00 33.36 7.85
C SER A 195 11.20 33.77 8.72
N SER A 196 11.08 33.74 10.05
CA SER A 196 12.23 33.98 10.92
C SER A 196 13.06 32.72 11.14
N MET A 197 14.40 32.88 11.35
CA MET A 197 15.28 31.74 11.64
C MET A 197 14.78 30.93 12.85
N SER A 198 14.44 31.61 13.94
CA SER A 198 13.95 30.93 15.14
C SER A 198 12.67 30.14 14.93
N ALA A 199 11.77 30.61 14.04
CA ALA A 199 10.54 29.89 13.72
C ALA A 199 10.84 28.65 12.86
N VAL A 200 11.74 28.76 11.89
CA VAL A 200 12.18 27.63 11.06
C VAL A 200 12.85 26.55 11.90
N GLU A 201 13.82 26.95 12.73
CA GLU A 201 14.51 26.02 13.64
C GLU A 201 13.57 25.33 14.62
N LYS A 202 12.68 26.11 15.25
CA LYS A 202 11.66 25.58 16.17
C LYS A 202 10.79 24.55 15.45
N ARG A 203 10.31 24.87 14.24
CA ARG A 203 9.44 23.95 13.49
C ARG A 203 10.16 22.68 13.08
N LEU A 204 11.38 22.77 12.56
CA LEU A 204 12.19 21.59 12.22
C LEU A 204 12.50 20.74 13.48
N LYS A 205 12.69 21.36 14.64
CA LYS A 205 12.86 20.63 15.88
C LYS A 205 11.57 19.90 16.28
N GLU A 206 10.41 20.56 16.24
CA GLU A 206 9.11 19.93 16.53
C GLU A 206 8.85 18.71 15.63
N ILE A 207 9.16 18.82 14.32
CA ILE A 207 9.04 17.70 13.38
C ILE A 207 9.96 16.55 13.80
N LYS A 208 11.24 16.86 14.07
CA LYS A 208 12.23 15.84 14.45
C LYS A 208 11.87 15.16 15.78
N ASP A 209 11.42 15.93 16.77
CA ASP A 209 11.00 15.40 18.07
C ASP A 209 9.78 14.46 17.91
N ALA A 210 8.80 14.86 17.11
CA ALA A 210 7.61 14.05 16.83
C ALA A 210 7.91 12.73 16.09
N LEU A 211 8.93 12.75 15.22
CA LEU A 211 9.36 11.58 14.45
C LEU A 211 10.49 10.78 15.13
N ILE A 212 10.97 11.22 16.30
CA ILE A 212 12.11 10.63 17.03
C ILE A 212 13.37 10.59 16.14
N ILE A 213 13.64 11.69 15.45
CA ILE A 213 14.76 11.89 14.53
C ILE A 213 15.71 12.94 15.10
N ASN A 214 17.02 12.73 14.93
CA ASN A 214 18.03 13.59 15.58
C ASN A 214 18.69 14.60 14.63
N SER A 215 18.64 14.40 13.29
CA SER A 215 19.30 15.28 12.34
C SER A 215 18.41 15.64 11.14
N ASN A 216 18.79 16.70 10.40
CA ASN A 216 18.08 17.09 9.17
C ASN A 216 18.28 16.07 8.05
N GLU A 217 19.44 15.42 7.98
CA GLU A 217 19.74 14.37 6.99
C GLU A 217 18.82 13.16 7.22
N GLN A 218 18.63 12.76 8.48
CA GLN A 218 17.67 11.70 8.83
C GLN A 218 16.23 12.11 8.50
N LEU A 219 15.87 13.38 8.73
CA LEU A 219 14.55 13.89 8.36
C LEU A 219 14.32 13.86 6.85
N ILE A 220 15.30 14.28 6.05
CA ILE A 220 15.24 14.22 4.59
C ILE A 220 15.10 12.76 4.11
N ALA A 221 15.93 11.85 4.65
CA ALA A 221 15.85 10.43 4.31
C ALA A 221 14.46 9.86 4.65
N PHE A 222 13.95 10.15 5.85
CA PHE A 222 12.60 9.76 6.26
C PHE A 222 11.54 10.27 5.29
N CYS A 223 11.56 11.58 4.96
CA CYS A 223 10.54 12.17 4.09
C CYS A 223 10.59 11.60 2.66
N LYS A 224 11.77 11.25 2.14
CA LYS A 224 11.92 10.53 0.86
C LYS A 224 11.39 9.11 0.95
N ASP A 225 11.73 8.39 2.03
CA ASP A 225 11.29 7.00 2.22
C ASP A 225 9.77 6.88 2.38
N PHE A 226 9.13 7.90 2.95
CA PHE A 226 7.69 7.92 3.19
C PHE A 226 6.89 8.71 2.13
N GLY A 227 7.55 9.21 1.09
CA GLY A 227 6.88 9.92 -0.01
C GLY A 227 6.28 11.26 0.36
N VAL A 228 6.85 11.94 1.37
CA VAL A 228 6.48 13.31 1.77
C VAL A 228 7.06 14.33 0.78
N ILE A 229 8.26 14.02 0.26
CA ILE A 229 8.99 14.81 -0.76
C ILE A 229 9.58 13.92 -1.84
#